data_32843cc26cf4a340ef03590d5eef4c96
#
_entry.id   32843cc26cf4a340ef03590d5eef4c96
#
_cell.length_a   1.000
_cell.length_b   1.000
_cell.length_c   1.000
_cell.angle_alpha   90.00
_cell.angle_beta   90.00
_cell.angle_gamma   90.00
#
_symmetry.space_group_name_H-M   'P 1'
#
loop_
_entity.id
_entity.type
_entity.pdbx_description
1 polymer ?
#
loop_
_entity_poly.entity_id
_entity_poly.type
_entity_poly.pdbx_seq_one_letter_code
_entity_poly.pdbx_strand_id
1 'polypeptide(L)'
;MEELRDINTMLQLMPQPAFRVENGTISHVNHAAAAYLLAPGQAFADLIHTGRQEYEEFTSGSLYLTLLLAQQQVGATLCRMEHGDIVTLQQPMDMPQLKVLALAARELREPLNGILSHTEQMLPGLAPENATQQLQLAQLNRRLYQLLRITGNMSDAGAYAQGFAGRMEAIEICSFLQELLEKASAFGSFNGVSLAYELPRDTIFTMVDKEKLERAVYNLLSNALKFADANTIVRAKLVCKNKRLYFSVSNTCTTPGPQGNIYQQFLREPALEDPRNGLGLGMVLVRSAATIHGGAVLAEQTKDGNRFTMTLQLSPTATDQLHSPILGFDYASERDHCLLELADVLPPQLYSTEQIF
;
A
#
# COMPACT_ATOMS: atom_id res chain seq x y z
N MET A 1 -12.32 -29.78 -19.92
CA MET A 1 -13.48 -30.11 -19.03
C MET A 1 -13.04 -30.67 -17.68
N GLU A 2 -11.97 -31.41 -17.60
CA GLU A 2 -11.43 -31.94 -16.32
C GLU A 2 -10.81 -30.81 -15.50
N GLU A 3 -9.97 -29.94 -16.06
CA GLU A 3 -9.40 -28.75 -15.39
C GLU A 3 -10.45 -27.75 -14.87
N LEU A 4 -11.55 -27.58 -15.60
CA LEU A 4 -12.68 -26.72 -15.18
C LEU A 4 -13.41 -27.28 -13.96
N ARG A 5 -13.52 -28.62 -13.85
CA ARG A 5 -14.07 -29.29 -12.65
C ARG A 5 -13.14 -29.11 -11.45
N ASP A 6 -11.84 -29.19 -11.67
CA ASP A 6 -10.85 -29.01 -10.61
C ASP A 6 -10.86 -27.59 -10.04
N ILE A 7 -10.94 -26.56 -10.90
CA ILE A 7 -11.00 -25.15 -10.46
C ILE A 7 -12.29 -24.88 -9.64
N ASN A 8 -13.44 -25.37 -10.09
CA ASN A 8 -14.70 -25.18 -9.37
C ASN A 8 -14.71 -25.95 -8.04
N THR A 9 -14.08 -27.14 -8.00
CA THR A 9 -13.91 -27.90 -6.77
C THR A 9 -12.99 -27.19 -5.79
N MET A 10 -11.87 -26.65 -6.27
CA MET A 10 -10.97 -25.83 -5.45
C MET A 10 -11.66 -24.58 -4.92
N LEU A 11 -12.46 -23.91 -5.76
CA LEU A 11 -13.22 -22.73 -5.36
C LEU A 11 -14.19 -23.04 -4.20
N GLN A 12 -14.87 -24.19 -4.25
CA GLN A 12 -15.78 -24.63 -3.19
C GLN A 12 -15.06 -24.94 -1.86
N LEU A 13 -13.82 -25.40 -1.93
CA LEU A 13 -12.99 -25.70 -0.75
C LEU A 13 -12.35 -24.45 -0.12
N MET A 14 -12.39 -23.28 -0.79
CA MET A 14 -11.84 -22.05 -0.25
C MET A 14 -12.66 -21.58 0.95
N PRO A 15 -12.03 -21.32 2.11
CA PRO A 15 -12.73 -20.83 3.29
C PRO A 15 -13.19 -19.37 3.13
N GLN A 16 -12.58 -18.64 2.20
CA GLN A 16 -12.90 -17.25 1.90
C GLN A 16 -14.02 -17.14 0.88
N PRO A 17 -14.88 -16.10 0.98
CA PRO A 17 -15.87 -15.82 -0.04
C PRO A 17 -15.19 -15.61 -1.39
N ALA A 18 -15.55 -16.44 -2.37
CA ALA A 18 -14.96 -16.39 -3.70
C ALA A 18 -15.98 -16.80 -4.76
N PHE A 19 -15.78 -16.28 -5.97
CA PHE A 19 -16.60 -16.62 -7.11
C PHE A 19 -15.77 -16.55 -8.40
N ARG A 20 -16.28 -17.17 -9.45
CA ARG A 20 -15.65 -17.18 -10.76
C ARG A 20 -16.44 -16.35 -11.75
N VAL A 21 -15.72 -15.60 -12.58
CA VAL A 21 -16.28 -14.79 -13.66
C VAL A 21 -15.80 -15.33 -14.99
N GLU A 22 -16.73 -15.63 -15.89
CA GLU A 22 -16.49 -16.07 -17.26
C GLU A 22 -17.26 -15.16 -18.22
N ASN A 23 -16.60 -14.68 -19.25
CA ASN A 23 -17.20 -13.77 -20.24
C ASN A 23 -17.95 -12.59 -19.61
N GLY A 24 -17.39 -12.03 -18.52
CA GLY A 24 -17.98 -10.89 -17.83
C GLY A 24 -19.18 -11.21 -16.92
N THR A 25 -19.57 -12.49 -16.77
CA THR A 25 -20.67 -12.92 -15.91
C THR A 25 -20.19 -13.88 -14.83
N ILE A 26 -20.84 -13.87 -13.67
CA ILE A 26 -20.56 -14.83 -12.60
C ILE A 26 -20.98 -16.22 -13.07
N SER A 27 -20.04 -17.17 -13.09
CA SER A 27 -20.33 -18.57 -13.48
C SER A 27 -20.48 -19.49 -12.27
N HIS A 28 -19.71 -19.27 -11.21
CA HIS A 28 -19.70 -20.09 -10.01
C HIS A 28 -19.52 -19.23 -8.76
N VAL A 29 -20.19 -19.61 -7.66
CA VAL A 29 -20.08 -18.96 -6.34
C VAL A 29 -19.83 -20.01 -5.29
N ASN A 30 -18.85 -19.84 -4.41
CA ASN A 30 -18.61 -20.76 -3.30
C ASN A 30 -19.58 -20.55 -2.13
N HIS A 31 -19.61 -21.51 -1.21
CA HIS A 31 -20.54 -21.46 -0.06
C HIS A 31 -20.33 -20.20 0.80
N ALA A 32 -19.10 -19.78 1.02
CA ALA A 32 -18.77 -18.59 1.83
C ALA A 32 -19.26 -17.28 1.19
N ALA A 33 -19.31 -17.21 -0.14
CA ALA A 33 -19.81 -16.03 -0.88
C ALA A 33 -21.34 -15.95 -0.98
N ALA A 34 -22.07 -16.98 -0.59
CA ALA A 34 -23.53 -16.99 -0.62
C ALA A 34 -24.14 -15.87 0.26
N ALA A 35 -23.47 -15.48 1.34
CA ALA A 35 -23.90 -14.38 2.21
C ALA A 35 -23.98 -13.01 1.51
N TYR A 36 -23.30 -12.83 0.37
CA TYR A 36 -23.28 -11.59 -0.40
C TYR A 36 -24.35 -11.49 -1.49
N LEU A 37 -25.30 -12.44 -1.50
CA LEU A 37 -26.41 -12.51 -2.47
C LEU A 37 -25.95 -12.56 -3.94
N LEU A 38 -24.77 -13.14 -4.18
CA LEU A 38 -24.24 -13.37 -5.52
C LEU A 38 -24.91 -14.59 -6.16
N ALA A 39 -25.26 -14.45 -7.43
CA ALA A 39 -25.88 -15.53 -8.20
C ALA A 39 -25.19 -15.72 -9.56
N PRO A 40 -25.07 -16.97 -10.05
CA PRO A 40 -24.64 -17.22 -11.42
C PRO A 40 -25.51 -16.49 -12.44
N GLY A 41 -24.87 -15.96 -13.50
CA GLY A 41 -25.53 -15.16 -14.54
C GLY A 41 -25.54 -13.66 -14.31
N GLN A 42 -25.17 -13.16 -13.13
CA GLN A 42 -25.04 -11.71 -12.89
C GLN A 42 -23.87 -11.15 -13.67
N ALA A 43 -24.04 -9.95 -14.27
CA ALA A 43 -22.94 -9.23 -14.90
C ALA A 43 -21.97 -8.69 -13.83
N PHE A 44 -20.70 -9.07 -13.93
CA PHE A 44 -19.69 -8.67 -12.95
C PHE A 44 -19.43 -7.16 -12.97
N ALA A 45 -19.46 -6.55 -14.16
CA ALA A 45 -19.22 -5.11 -14.32
C ALA A 45 -20.24 -4.24 -13.55
N ASP A 46 -21.45 -4.72 -13.33
CA ASP A 46 -22.49 -3.98 -12.60
C ASP A 46 -22.27 -4.00 -11.08
N LEU A 47 -21.44 -4.90 -10.60
CA LEU A 47 -21.07 -5.00 -9.19
C LEU A 47 -19.87 -4.10 -8.85
N ILE A 48 -19.13 -3.61 -9.84
CA ILE A 48 -17.92 -2.82 -9.61
C ILE A 48 -18.30 -1.41 -9.19
N HIS A 49 -17.91 -1.02 -7.98
CA HIS A 49 -18.07 0.34 -7.46
C HIS A 49 -16.89 1.24 -7.86
N THR A 50 -15.65 0.77 -7.68
CA THR A 50 -14.43 1.49 -8.12
C THR A 50 -13.50 0.53 -8.87
N GLY A 51 -12.78 1.04 -9.88
CA GLY A 51 -11.84 0.23 -10.66
C GLY A 51 -12.44 -0.39 -11.93
N ARG A 52 -13.58 0.10 -12.43
CA ARG A 52 -14.23 -0.45 -13.63
C ARG A 52 -13.35 -0.30 -14.88
N GLN A 53 -12.76 0.86 -15.07
CA GLN A 53 -11.88 1.10 -16.23
C GLN A 53 -10.64 0.20 -16.15
N GLU A 54 -10.07 0.04 -14.95
CA GLU A 54 -8.95 -0.84 -14.70
C GLU A 54 -9.30 -2.30 -14.99
N TYR A 55 -10.52 -2.74 -14.65
CA TYR A 55 -10.99 -4.08 -14.98
C TYR A 55 -11.10 -4.30 -16.50
N GLU A 56 -11.59 -3.32 -17.24
CA GLU A 56 -11.74 -3.39 -18.71
C GLU A 56 -10.38 -3.42 -19.41
N GLU A 57 -9.37 -2.71 -18.89
CA GLU A 57 -8.00 -2.67 -19.42
C GLU A 57 -7.10 -3.79 -18.86
N PHE A 58 -7.55 -4.54 -17.82
CA PHE A 58 -6.75 -5.54 -17.12
C PHE A 58 -6.51 -6.78 -17.98
N THR A 59 -5.25 -7.17 -18.16
CA THR A 59 -4.87 -8.30 -19.02
C THR A 59 -4.28 -9.47 -18.24
N SER A 60 -3.53 -9.22 -17.17
CA SER A 60 -2.84 -10.28 -16.41
C SER A 60 -2.46 -9.82 -15.01
N GLY A 61 -2.20 -10.76 -14.11
CA GLY A 61 -1.81 -10.50 -12.74
C GLY A 61 -2.99 -10.46 -11.78
N SER A 62 -2.93 -9.59 -10.79
CA SER A 62 -3.99 -9.38 -9.80
C SER A 62 -4.45 -7.94 -9.78
N LEU A 63 -5.77 -7.74 -9.78
CA LEU A 63 -6.44 -6.44 -9.68
C LEU A 63 -7.24 -6.39 -8.39
N TYR A 64 -6.94 -5.42 -7.53
CA TYR A 64 -7.79 -5.06 -6.41
C TYR A 64 -8.73 -3.93 -6.80
N LEU A 65 -10.01 -4.13 -6.53
CA LEU A 65 -11.10 -3.17 -6.79
C LEU A 65 -12.14 -3.24 -5.66
N THR A 66 -13.10 -2.34 -5.67
CA THR A 66 -14.20 -2.33 -4.69
C THR A 66 -15.50 -2.68 -5.40
N LEU A 67 -16.22 -3.64 -4.85
CA LEU A 67 -17.55 -4.04 -5.29
C LEU A 67 -18.63 -3.44 -4.39
N LEU A 68 -19.81 -3.21 -4.95
CA LEU A 68 -21.01 -2.86 -4.20
C LEU A 68 -21.89 -4.12 -4.12
N LEU A 69 -21.88 -4.79 -2.97
CA LEU A 69 -22.62 -6.03 -2.72
C LEU A 69 -23.60 -5.79 -1.57
N ALA A 70 -24.91 -6.09 -1.77
CA ALA A 70 -25.95 -5.88 -0.76
C ALA A 70 -25.88 -4.48 -0.11
N GLN A 71 -25.64 -3.43 -0.90
CA GLN A 71 -25.48 -2.02 -0.48
C GLN A 71 -24.24 -1.75 0.41
N GLN A 72 -23.30 -2.68 0.48
CA GLN A 72 -22.04 -2.52 1.18
C GLN A 72 -20.87 -2.51 0.20
N GLN A 73 -19.89 -1.65 0.47
CA GLN A 73 -18.64 -1.65 -0.27
C GLN A 73 -17.74 -2.77 0.26
N VAL A 74 -17.38 -3.69 -0.62
CA VAL A 74 -16.56 -4.85 -0.30
C VAL A 74 -15.32 -4.85 -1.19
N GLY A 75 -14.14 -4.90 -0.57
CA GLY A 75 -12.90 -5.07 -1.32
C GLY A 75 -12.84 -6.44 -1.99
N ALA A 76 -12.41 -6.48 -3.23
CA ALA A 76 -12.27 -7.71 -3.99
C ALA A 76 -10.93 -7.77 -4.70
N THR A 77 -10.33 -8.94 -4.74
CA THR A 77 -9.14 -9.22 -5.55
C THR A 77 -9.51 -10.16 -6.67
N LEU A 78 -9.24 -9.73 -7.87
CA LEU A 78 -9.46 -10.47 -9.10
C LEU A 78 -8.11 -10.99 -9.61
N CYS A 79 -8.03 -12.29 -9.88
CA CYS A 79 -6.88 -12.92 -10.54
C CYS A 79 -7.33 -13.44 -11.89
N ARG A 80 -6.68 -12.96 -12.97
CA ARG A 80 -6.98 -13.40 -14.34
C ARG A 80 -6.30 -14.72 -14.63
N MET A 81 -7.07 -15.67 -15.14
CA MET A 81 -6.64 -17.01 -15.54
C MET A 81 -7.03 -17.30 -16.99
N GLU A 82 -6.50 -18.34 -17.61
CA GLU A 82 -6.79 -18.71 -19.00
C GLU A 82 -8.28 -18.97 -19.27
N HIS A 83 -9.02 -19.43 -18.27
CA HIS A 83 -10.43 -19.83 -18.41
C HIS A 83 -11.38 -18.96 -17.58
N GLY A 84 -11.07 -17.67 -17.38
CA GLY A 84 -11.90 -16.73 -16.63
C GLY A 84 -11.19 -16.18 -15.40
N ASP A 85 -11.86 -15.32 -14.68
CA ASP A 85 -11.29 -14.65 -13.53
C ASP A 85 -11.78 -15.26 -12.22
N ILE A 86 -10.87 -15.45 -11.26
CA ILE A 86 -11.26 -15.80 -9.88
C ILE A 86 -11.27 -14.53 -9.06
N VAL A 87 -12.39 -14.25 -8.43
CA VAL A 87 -12.59 -13.11 -7.55
C VAL A 87 -12.72 -13.60 -6.12
N THR A 88 -11.85 -13.12 -5.25
CA THR A 88 -11.93 -13.36 -3.80
C THR A 88 -12.38 -12.09 -3.12
N LEU A 89 -13.42 -12.18 -2.28
CA LEU A 89 -13.87 -11.06 -1.48
C LEU A 89 -13.01 -10.97 -0.23
N GLN A 90 -12.66 -9.75 0.13
CA GLN A 90 -12.11 -9.53 1.46
C GLN A 90 -13.26 -9.67 2.45
N GLN A 91 -13.16 -10.65 3.34
CA GLN A 91 -13.98 -10.58 4.53
C GLN A 91 -13.67 -9.23 5.21
N PRO A 92 -14.68 -8.50 5.68
CA PRO A 92 -14.42 -7.44 6.63
C PRO A 92 -13.58 -8.13 7.72
N MET A 93 -12.29 -7.78 7.83
CA MET A 93 -11.52 -8.26 8.99
C MET A 93 -12.41 -7.98 10.19
N ASP A 94 -12.53 -8.96 11.08
CA ASP A 94 -13.42 -8.85 12.23
C ASP A 94 -13.26 -7.46 12.85
N MET A 95 -14.25 -6.60 12.61
CA MET A 95 -14.24 -5.19 13.01
C MET A 95 -13.79 -5.02 14.48
N PRO A 96 -14.13 -5.95 15.41
CA PRO A 96 -13.60 -5.93 16.75
C PRO A 96 -12.08 -6.09 16.83
N GLN A 97 -11.48 -6.99 16.06
CA GLN A 97 -10.03 -7.26 16.12
C GLN A 97 -9.22 -6.06 15.58
N LEU A 98 -9.64 -5.47 14.46
CA LEU A 98 -9.00 -4.26 13.94
C LEU A 98 -9.14 -3.06 14.88
N LYS A 99 -10.30 -2.91 15.53
CA LYS A 99 -10.50 -1.86 16.54
C LYS A 99 -9.57 -2.04 17.74
N VAL A 100 -9.42 -3.27 18.23
CA VAL A 100 -8.51 -3.58 19.34
C VAL A 100 -7.06 -3.31 18.93
N LEU A 101 -6.65 -3.73 17.73
CA LEU A 101 -5.31 -3.47 17.21
C LEU A 101 -5.04 -1.97 17.03
N ALA A 102 -6.00 -1.22 16.49
CA ALA A 102 -5.88 0.22 16.32
C ALA A 102 -5.80 0.95 17.68
N LEU A 103 -6.59 0.51 18.67
CA LEU A 103 -6.54 1.06 20.02
C LEU A 103 -5.20 0.76 20.67
N ALA A 104 -4.73 -0.49 20.61
CA ALA A 104 -3.43 -0.88 21.14
C ALA A 104 -2.28 -0.09 20.46
N ALA A 105 -2.36 0.09 19.15
CA ALA A 105 -1.38 0.87 18.40
C ALA A 105 -1.35 2.33 18.86
N ARG A 106 -2.52 2.92 19.12
CA ARG A 106 -2.65 4.28 19.62
C ARG A 106 -2.01 4.43 21.01
N GLU A 107 -2.30 3.48 21.92
CA GLU A 107 -1.74 3.47 23.27
C GLU A 107 -0.21 3.26 23.28
N LEU A 108 0.33 2.50 22.31
CA LEU A 108 1.77 2.28 22.18
C LEU A 108 2.51 3.47 21.55
N ARG A 109 1.82 4.29 20.76
CA ARG A 109 2.44 5.39 20.03
C ARG A 109 2.97 6.49 20.97
N GLU A 110 2.21 6.82 22.00
CA GLU A 110 2.59 7.85 22.95
C GLU A 110 3.87 7.49 23.74
N PRO A 111 3.99 6.30 24.38
CA PRO A 111 5.24 5.92 25.05
C PRO A 111 6.41 5.76 24.08
N LEU A 112 6.20 5.29 22.86
CA LEU A 112 7.27 5.22 21.85
C LEU A 112 7.79 6.60 21.46
N ASN A 113 6.89 7.58 21.25
CA ASN A 113 7.27 8.96 21.03
C ASN A 113 8.05 9.54 22.21
N GLY A 114 7.62 9.24 23.44
CA GLY A 114 8.32 9.62 24.66
C GLY A 114 9.74 9.05 24.73
N ILE A 115 9.91 7.75 24.48
CA ILE A 115 11.23 7.11 24.45
C ILE A 115 12.11 7.75 23.38
N LEU A 116 11.60 7.96 22.16
CA LEU A 116 12.35 8.56 21.09
C LEU A 116 12.78 10.00 21.42
N SER A 117 11.87 10.84 21.93
CA SER A 117 12.20 12.21 22.35
C SER A 117 13.25 12.26 23.48
N HIS A 118 13.18 11.34 24.44
CA HIS A 118 14.19 11.25 25.49
C HIS A 118 15.54 10.81 24.91
N THR A 119 15.54 9.85 23.96
CA THR A 119 16.75 9.42 23.28
C THR A 119 17.37 10.60 22.51
N GLU A 120 16.56 11.35 21.78
CA GLU A 120 16.97 12.55 21.03
C GLU A 120 17.57 13.63 21.94
N GLN A 121 17.00 13.85 23.14
CA GLN A 121 17.49 14.82 24.11
C GLN A 121 18.79 14.39 24.82
N MET A 122 18.96 13.10 25.07
CA MET A 122 20.16 12.58 25.76
C MET A 122 21.39 12.50 24.82
N LEU A 123 21.17 12.31 23.53
CA LEU A 123 22.24 12.08 22.55
C LEU A 123 23.22 13.24 22.38
N PRO A 124 22.84 14.54 22.38
CA PRO A 124 23.80 15.64 22.31
C PRO A 124 24.75 15.74 23.51
N GLY A 125 24.35 15.17 24.66
CA GLY A 125 25.19 15.11 25.89
C GLY A 125 26.10 13.89 25.96
N LEU A 126 25.81 12.88 25.14
CA LEU A 126 26.62 11.67 24.98
C LEU A 126 27.42 11.81 23.69
N ALA A 127 28.51 12.60 23.72
CA ALA A 127 29.46 12.56 22.61
C ALA A 127 29.92 11.11 22.48
N PRO A 128 29.55 10.38 21.38
CA PRO A 128 29.91 8.97 21.27
C PRO A 128 31.42 8.87 21.19
N GLU A 129 32.01 8.16 22.13
CA GLU A 129 33.48 8.03 22.29
C GLU A 129 34.11 7.27 21.11
N ASN A 130 33.31 6.54 20.32
CA ASN A 130 33.78 5.78 19.19
C ASN A 130 32.70 5.48 18.14
N ALA A 131 33.10 5.12 16.91
CA ALA A 131 32.23 4.79 15.79
C ALA A 131 31.25 3.62 16.09
N THR A 132 31.61 2.72 17.00
CA THR A 132 30.77 1.58 17.37
C THR A 132 29.56 2.05 18.17
N GLN A 133 29.72 2.98 19.10
CA GLN A 133 28.61 3.56 19.87
C GLN A 133 27.68 4.38 18.97
N GLN A 134 28.23 5.17 18.05
CA GLN A 134 27.44 5.89 17.04
C GLN A 134 26.55 4.94 16.25
N LEU A 135 27.11 3.84 15.77
CA LEU A 135 26.33 2.84 15.01
C LEU A 135 25.25 2.17 15.86
N GLN A 136 25.55 1.85 17.13
CA GLN A 136 24.56 1.26 18.04
C GLN A 136 23.39 2.20 18.31
N LEU A 137 23.64 3.50 18.49
CA LEU A 137 22.60 4.52 18.66
C LEU A 137 21.77 4.69 17.39
N ALA A 138 22.40 4.75 16.23
CA ALA A 138 21.70 4.81 14.94
C ALA A 138 20.81 3.57 14.71
N GLN A 139 21.30 2.39 15.10
CA GLN A 139 20.50 1.16 15.07
C GLN A 139 19.30 1.23 16.02
N LEU A 140 19.47 1.74 17.24
CA LEU A 140 18.39 1.92 18.21
C LEU A 140 17.32 2.86 17.65
N ASN A 141 17.72 4.04 17.16
CA ASN A 141 16.80 5.01 16.56
C ASN A 141 16.04 4.40 15.39
N ARG A 142 16.72 3.72 14.47
CA ARG A 142 16.06 3.02 13.37
C ARG A 142 14.99 2.04 13.86
N ARG A 143 15.25 1.28 14.93
CA ARG A 143 14.27 0.35 15.53
C ARG A 143 13.06 1.08 16.10
N LEU A 144 13.27 2.24 16.72
CA LEU A 144 12.17 3.07 17.21
C LEU A 144 11.31 3.61 16.05
N TYR A 145 11.93 4.09 14.97
CA TYR A 145 11.22 4.49 13.76
C TYR A 145 10.41 3.33 13.14
N GLN A 146 10.97 2.11 13.09
CA GLN A 146 10.24 0.93 12.65
C GLN A 146 9.02 0.64 13.51
N LEU A 147 9.12 0.75 14.84
CA LEU A 147 8.00 0.56 15.76
C LEU A 147 6.92 1.64 15.57
N LEU A 148 7.32 2.91 15.41
CA LEU A 148 6.38 4.00 15.11
C LEU A 148 5.66 3.79 13.78
N ARG A 149 6.36 3.32 12.75
CA ARG A 149 5.76 2.96 11.47
C ARG A 149 4.73 1.84 11.61
N ILE A 150 5.08 0.76 12.33
CA ILE A 150 4.19 -0.37 12.57
C ILE A 150 2.91 0.09 13.29
N THR A 151 3.06 0.85 14.38
CA THR A 151 1.92 1.36 15.16
C THR A 151 1.06 2.33 14.35
N GLY A 152 1.68 3.18 13.53
CA GLY A 152 0.99 4.05 12.58
C GLY A 152 0.16 3.26 11.57
N ASN A 153 0.75 2.23 10.95
CA ASN A 153 0.08 1.37 9.99
C ASN A 153 -1.10 0.59 10.61
N MET A 154 -0.96 0.12 11.85
CA MET A 154 -2.04 -0.55 12.58
C MET A 154 -3.20 0.41 12.90
N SER A 155 -2.89 1.64 13.34
CA SER A 155 -3.89 2.67 13.61
C SER A 155 -4.70 3.02 12.36
N ASP A 156 -4.01 3.23 11.24
CA ASP A 156 -4.67 3.56 9.97
C ASP A 156 -5.51 2.42 9.42
N ALA A 157 -5.00 1.20 9.44
CA ALA A 157 -5.77 0.04 9.01
C ALA A 157 -7.10 -0.06 9.78
N GLY A 158 -7.08 0.25 11.09
CA GLY A 158 -8.29 0.31 11.91
C GLY A 158 -9.22 1.47 11.56
N ALA A 159 -8.68 2.65 11.22
CA ALA A 159 -9.48 3.80 10.80
C ALA A 159 -10.19 3.54 9.46
N TYR A 160 -9.51 2.93 8.50
CA TYR A 160 -10.11 2.54 7.22
C TYR A 160 -11.26 1.54 7.38
N ALA A 161 -11.10 0.56 8.27
CA ALA A 161 -12.15 -0.41 8.57
C ALA A 161 -13.42 0.24 9.15
N GLN A 162 -13.31 1.46 9.69
CA GLN A 162 -14.44 2.23 10.21
C GLN A 162 -15.11 3.16 9.19
N GLY A 163 -14.67 3.12 7.92
CA GLY A 163 -15.25 3.94 6.85
C GLY A 163 -14.80 5.41 6.92
N PHE A 164 -13.55 5.64 7.28
CA PHE A 164 -12.99 6.98 7.34
C PHE A 164 -13.03 7.68 5.97
N ALA A 165 -13.67 8.84 5.91
CA ALA A 165 -13.65 9.71 4.73
C ALA A 165 -12.32 10.48 4.70
N GLY A 166 -11.61 10.44 3.56
CA GLY A 166 -10.36 11.18 3.37
C GLY A 166 -10.55 12.69 3.44
N ARG A 167 -9.52 13.41 3.85
CA ARG A 167 -9.46 14.88 3.79
C ARG A 167 -8.95 15.29 2.42
N MET A 168 -9.85 15.54 1.48
CA MET A 168 -9.49 15.91 0.12
C MET A 168 -9.07 17.37 0.02
N GLU A 169 -7.90 17.61 -0.53
CA GLU A 169 -7.39 18.96 -0.86
C GLU A 169 -6.89 19.02 -2.31
N ALA A 170 -6.93 20.20 -2.91
CA ALA A 170 -6.45 20.42 -4.25
C ALA A 170 -4.93 20.58 -4.25
N ILE A 171 -4.24 19.70 -4.96
CA ILE A 171 -2.78 19.77 -5.11
C ILE A 171 -2.34 19.66 -6.57
N GLU A 172 -1.13 20.14 -6.86
CA GLU A 172 -0.40 19.81 -8.09
C GLU A 172 0.33 18.49 -7.87
N ILE A 173 -0.18 17.42 -8.48
CA ILE A 173 0.22 16.04 -8.17
C ILE A 173 1.66 15.71 -8.61
N CYS A 174 2.13 16.30 -9.72
CA CYS A 174 3.49 16.03 -10.22
C CYS A 174 4.54 16.63 -9.28
N SER A 175 4.37 17.88 -8.83
CA SER A 175 5.26 18.52 -7.85
C SER A 175 5.24 17.79 -6.50
N PHE A 176 4.06 17.38 -6.04
CA PHE A 176 3.93 16.62 -4.81
C PHE A 176 4.68 15.29 -4.88
N LEU A 177 4.47 14.50 -5.93
CA LEU A 177 5.19 13.23 -6.11
C LEU A 177 6.68 13.45 -6.33
N GLN A 178 7.07 14.51 -7.05
CA GLN A 178 8.48 14.84 -7.24
C GLN A 178 9.17 15.08 -5.89
N GLU A 179 8.59 15.87 -5.00
CA GLU A 179 9.13 16.12 -3.66
C GLU A 179 9.36 14.82 -2.88
N LEU A 180 8.37 13.90 -2.88
CA LEU A 180 8.49 12.62 -2.19
C LEU A 180 9.60 11.73 -2.78
N LEU A 181 9.66 11.67 -4.11
CA LEU A 181 10.61 10.83 -4.83
C LEU A 181 12.04 11.39 -4.75
N GLU A 182 12.20 12.71 -4.77
CA GLU A 182 13.50 13.38 -4.55
C GLU A 182 14.03 13.12 -3.15
N LYS A 183 13.19 13.25 -2.12
CA LYS A 183 13.56 12.92 -0.74
C LYS A 183 14.01 11.45 -0.62
N ALA A 184 13.23 10.52 -1.18
CA ALA A 184 13.58 9.11 -1.15
C ALA A 184 14.88 8.81 -1.92
N SER A 185 15.09 9.47 -3.06
CA SER A 185 16.30 9.32 -3.89
C SER A 185 17.54 9.93 -3.24
N ALA A 186 17.40 11.02 -2.47
CA ALA A 186 18.51 11.70 -1.80
C ALA A 186 19.23 10.82 -0.76
N PHE A 187 18.56 9.81 -0.21
CA PHE A 187 19.19 8.84 0.69
C PHE A 187 20.15 7.87 -0.01
N GLY A 188 20.28 7.94 -1.33
CA GLY A 188 21.25 7.17 -2.12
C GLY A 188 20.80 5.74 -2.43
N SER A 189 21.77 4.87 -2.69
CA SER A 189 21.49 3.47 -3.00
C SER A 189 21.40 2.63 -1.73
N PHE A 190 20.36 1.80 -1.64
CA PHE A 190 20.13 0.85 -0.55
C PHE A 190 20.55 -0.54 -1.01
N ASN A 191 21.60 -1.11 -0.42
CA ASN A 191 22.19 -2.38 -0.85
C ASN A 191 22.53 -2.41 -2.37
N GLY A 192 22.98 -1.26 -2.92
CA GLY A 192 23.22 -1.10 -4.34
C GLY A 192 21.95 -0.86 -5.19
N VAL A 193 20.77 -0.82 -4.57
CA VAL A 193 19.52 -0.50 -5.26
C VAL A 193 19.32 1.02 -5.32
N SER A 194 19.14 1.56 -6.52
CA SER A 194 18.86 2.98 -6.74
C SER A 194 17.40 3.22 -7.11
N LEU A 195 16.90 4.43 -6.87
CA LEU A 195 15.57 4.88 -7.29
C LEU A 195 15.67 5.79 -8.51
N ALA A 196 14.91 5.45 -9.56
CA ALA A 196 14.70 6.32 -10.72
C ALA A 196 13.22 6.62 -10.86
N TYR A 197 12.86 7.81 -11.35
CA TYR A 197 11.45 8.15 -11.54
C TYR A 197 11.21 8.94 -12.83
N GLU A 198 9.99 8.79 -13.34
CA GLU A 198 9.47 9.48 -14.53
C GLU A 198 8.10 10.09 -14.19
N LEU A 199 7.99 11.41 -14.28
CA LEU A 199 6.76 12.17 -14.07
C LEU A 199 6.42 12.97 -15.33
N PRO A 200 5.11 13.19 -15.63
CA PRO A 200 4.69 14.09 -16.70
C PRO A 200 5.25 15.51 -16.50
N ARG A 201 5.49 16.21 -17.58
CA ARG A 201 5.90 17.63 -17.55
C ARG A 201 4.70 18.58 -17.41
N ASP A 202 3.51 18.06 -17.62
CA ASP A 202 2.28 18.83 -17.55
C ASP A 202 1.90 19.09 -16.09
N THR A 203 1.39 20.28 -15.81
CA THR A 203 0.82 20.61 -14.51
C THR A 203 -0.54 19.96 -14.37
N ILE A 204 -0.69 19.07 -13.40
CA ILE A 204 -1.91 18.30 -13.18
C ILE A 204 -2.44 18.57 -11.77
N PHE A 205 -3.56 19.30 -11.69
CA PHE A 205 -4.26 19.52 -10.41
C PHE A 205 -5.34 18.47 -10.19
N THR A 206 -5.43 17.97 -8.96
CA THR A 206 -6.46 17.01 -8.58
C THR A 206 -6.74 17.08 -7.07
N MET A 207 -7.88 16.54 -6.67
CA MET A 207 -8.27 16.44 -5.26
C MET A 207 -7.71 15.14 -4.66
N VAL A 208 -6.92 15.24 -3.61
CA VAL A 208 -6.35 14.07 -2.90
C VAL A 208 -6.34 14.26 -1.39
N ASP A 209 -6.34 13.17 -0.67
CA ASP A 209 -5.88 13.14 0.72
C ASP A 209 -4.36 12.98 0.72
N LYS A 210 -3.68 14.10 0.97
CA LYS A 210 -2.22 14.19 0.86
C LYS A 210 -1.49 13.22 1.77
N GLU A 211 -1.92 13.11 3.03
CA GLU A 211 -1.33 12.20 4.01
C GLU A 211 -1.46 10.73 3.58
N LYS A 212 -2.66 10.33 3.15
CA LYS A 212 -2.91 8.95 2.73
C LYS A 212 -2.19 8.60 1.45
N LEU A 213 -2.10 9.55 0.52
CA LEU A 213 -1.36 9.38 -0.73
C LEU A 213 0.15 9.27 -0.47
N GLU A 214 0.73 10.13 0.35
CA GLU A 214 2.14 10.09 0.76
C GLU A 214 2.50 8.71 1.34
N ARG A 215 1.72 8.25 2.32
CA ARG A 215 1.95 6.95 2.94
C ARG A 215 1.81 5.79 1.96
N ALA A 216 0.86 5.86 1.03
CA ALA A 216 0.72 4.85 -0.02
C ALA A 216 1.94 4.81 -0.95
N VAL A 217 2.44 5.98 -1.38
CA VAL A 217 3.65 6.11 -2.20
C VAL A 217 4.86 5.49 -1.48
N TYR A 218 5.11 5.87 -0.23
CA TYR A 218 6.23 5.32 0.52
C TYR A 218 6.09 3.83 0.82
N ASN A 219 4.87 3.31 1.02
CA ASN A 219 4.66 1.87 1.17
C ASN A 219 4.94 1.10 -0.13
N LEU A 220 4.60 1.64 -1.30
CA LEU A 220 4.97 1.06 -2.59
C LEU A 220 6.49 1.08 -2.79
N LEU A 221 7.15 2.20 -2.49
CA LEU A 221 8.61 2.33 -2.58
C LEU A 221 9.32 1.38 -1.61
N SER A 222 8.88 1.33 -0.36
CA SER A 222 9.44 0.42 0.66
C SER A 222 9.36 -1.03 0.21
N ASN A 223 8.22 -1.46 -0.33
CA ASN A 223 8.05 -2.81 -0.85
C ASN A 223 8.99 -3.07 -2.04
N ALA A 224 9.06 -2.16 -3.00
CA ALA A 224 9.91 -2.32 -4.16
C ALA A 224 11.40 -2.39 -3.79
N LEU A 225 11.88 -1.51 -2.90
CA LEU A 225 13.26 -1.50 -2.39
C LEU A 225 13.59 -2.76 -1.58
N LYS A 226 12.65 -3.24 -0.78
CA LYS A 226 12.81 -4.40 0.09
C LYS A 226 12.99 -5.71 -0.69
N PHE A 227 12.27 -5.84 -1.81
CA PHE A 227 12.24 -7.06 -2.62
C PHE A 227 13.06 -6.93 -3.92
N ALA A 228 13.74 -5.82 -4.14
CA ALA A 228 14.66 -5.66 -5.26
C ALA A 228 15.93 -6.48 -5.07
N ASP A 229 16.43 -7.03 -6.15
CA ASP A 229 17.77 -7.65 -6.16
C ASP A 229 18.86 -6.57 -5.99
N ALA A 230 19.97 -6.94 -5.39
CA ALA A 230 21.10 -6.02 -5.21
C ALA A 230 21.62 -5.48 -6.56
N ASN A 231 22.07 -4.22 -6.55
CA ASN A 231 22.60 -3.53 -7.73
C ASN A 231 21.58 -3.37 -8.88
N THR A 232 20.31 -3.23 -8.56
CA THR A 232 19.23 -2.98 -9.53
C THR A 232 18.62 -1.58 -9.34
N ILE A 233 17.66 -1.25 -10.20
CA ILE A 233 16.97 0.04 -10.18
C ILE A 233 15.49 -0.18 -9.91
N VAL A 234 14.98 0.41 -8.84
CA VAL A 234 13.54 0.59 -8.62
C VAL A 234 13.08 1.78 -9.46
N ARG A 235 12.00 1.61 -10.22
CA ARG A 235 11.45 2.66 -11.09
C ARG A 235 10.06 3.06 -10.63
N ALA A 236 9.88 4.34 -10.35
CA ALA A 236 8.58 4.94 -10.12
C ALA A 236 8.14 5.74 -11.35
N LYS A 237 6.87 5.63 -11.73
CA LYS A 237 6.34 6.32 -12.91
C LYS A 237 4.92 6.78 -12.68
N LEU A 238 4.63 8.03 -13.09
CA LEU A 238 3.26 8.55 -13.16
C LEU A 238 2.84 8.68 -14.63
N VAL A 239 1.66 8.20 -14.96
CA VAL A 239 1.02 8.38 -16.27
C VAL A 239 -0.39 8.91 -16.06
N CYS A 240 -0.78 9.92 -16.83
CA CYS A 240 -2.16 10.40 -16.90
C CYS A 240 -2.80 9.91 -18.20
N LYS A 241 -3.89 9.13 -18.10
CA LYS A 241 -4.62 8.59 -19.24
C LYS A 241 -6.11 8.49 -18.90
N ASN A 242 -6.98 8.91 -19.83
CA ASN A 242 -8.44 8.74 -19.69
C ASN A 242 -9.02 9.29 -18.38
N LYS A 243 -8.55 10.48 -17.93
CA LYS A 243 -8.94 11.09 -16.66
C LYS A 243 -8.61 10.24 -15.43
N ARG A 244 -7.57 9.41 -15.52
CA ARG A 244 -7.00 8.64 -14.42
C ARG A 244 -5.51 8.84 -14.34
N LEU A 245 -5.01 8.79 -13.12
CA LEU A 245 -3.60 8.80 -12.79
C LEU A 245 -3.18 7.36 -12.46
N TYR A 246 -2.09 6.92 -13.04
CA TYR A 246 -1.48 5.61 -12.84
C TYR A 246 -0.10 5.82 -12.24
N PHE A 247 0.03 5.64 -10.94
CA PHE A 247 1.33 5.67 -10.26
C PHE A 247 1.83 4.24 -10.10
N SER A 248 2.90 3.90 -10.79
CA SER A 248 3.49 2.56 -10.78
C SER A 248 4.88 2.56 -10.17
N VAL A 249 5.17 1.53 -9.37
CA VAL A 249 6.50 1.24 -8.85
C VAL A 249 6.89 -0.16 -9.27
N SER A 250 8.05 -0.33 -9.87
CA SER A 250 8.57 -1.62 -10.33
C SER A 250 9.97 -1.87 -9.80
N ASN A 251 10.26 -3.13 -9.49
CA ASN A 251 11.57 -3.60 -9.06
C ASN A 251 11.99 -4.83 -9.86
N THR A 252 13.29 -5.01 -10.04
CA THR A 252 13.87 -6.24 -10.57
C THR A 252 14.02 -7.24 -9.44
N CYS A 253 13.53 -8.47 -9.65
CA CYS A 253 13.59 -9.54 -8.66
C CYS A 253 13.65 -10.90 -9.37
N THR A 254 14.71 -11.66 -9.15
CA THR A 254 14.89 -13.01 -9.70
C THR A 254 14.10 -14.07 -8.95
N THR A 255 13.75 -13.79 -7.69
CA THR A 255 12.86 -14.68 -6.92
C THR A 255 11.43 -14.36 -7.32
N PRO A 256 10.67 -15.32 -7.89
CA PRO A 256 9.28 -15.06 -8.24
C PRO A 256 8.54 -14.59 -6.99
N GLY A 257 7.84 -13.47 -7.15
CA GLY A 257 6.95 -12.98 -6.10
C GLY A 257 5.95 -14.07 -5.73
N PRO A 258 5.32 -14.01 -4.57
CA PRO A 258 4.39 -15.03 -4.13
C PRO A 258 3.32 -15.24 -5.20
N GLN A 259 3.32 -16.44 -5.80
CA GLN A 259 2.27 -16.85 -6.71
C GLN A 259 0.97 -16.94 -5.91
N GLY A 260 -0.04 -16.23 -6.34
CA GLY A 260 -1.33 -16.18 -5.67
C GLY A 260 -1.72 -14.75 -5.27
N ASN A 261 -2.82 -14.62 -4.56
CA ASN A 261 -3.38 -13.34 -4.14
C ASN A 261 -2.38 -12.60 -3.23
N ILE A 262 -1.57 -11.72 -3.82
CA ILE A 262 -0.54 -10.90 -3.15
C ILE A 262 -1.13 -10.12 -1.97
N TYR A 263 -2.43 -9.88 -2.02
CA TYR A 263 -3.16 -9.14 -1.01
C TYR A 263 -3.61 -9.98 0.19
N GLN A 264 -3.51 -11.32 0.09
CA GLN A 264 -3.81 -12.23 1.21
C GLN A 264 -2.60 -12.49 2.11
N GLN A 265 -1.44 -11.90 1.84
CA GLN A 265 -0.25 -12.05 2.70
C GLN A 265 -0.49 -11.61 4.16
N PHE A 266 -1.55 -10.87 4.41
CA PHE A 266 -2.01 -10.55 5.77
C PHE A 266 -2.45 -11.80 6.57
N LEU A 267 -2.85 -12.88 5.90
CA LEU A 267 -3.29 -14.14 6.51
C LEU A 267 -2.22 -15.24 6.46
N ARG A 268 -1.05 -14.96 5.87
CA ARG A 268 0.06 -15.91 5.98
C ARG A 268 0.58 -15.86 7.40
N GLU A 269 0.66 -17.04 8.00
CA GLU A 269 1.56 -17.24 9.15
C GLU A 269 2.91 -16.61 8.78
N PRO A 270 3.49 -15.76 9.64
CA PRO A 270 4.80 -15.19 9.37
C PRO A 270 5.73 -16.36 9.11
N ALA A 271 6.20 -16.50 7.87
CA ALA A 271 7.26 -17.44 7.58
C ALA A 271 8.43 -17.01 8.46
N LEU A 272 8.70 -17.77 9.49
CA LEU A 272 9.77 -17.54 10.46
C LEU A 272 11.15 -17.42 9.81
N GLU A 273 11.24 -17.71 8.51
CA GLU A 273 12.47 -17.86 7.76
C GLU A 273 12.86 -16.63 6.91
N ASP A 274 11.95 -15.69 6.61
CA ASP A 274 12.30 -14.48 5.88
C ASP A 274 12.08 -13.21 6.72
N PRO A 275 13.15 -12.63 7.31
CA PRO A 275 13.05 -11.42 8.14
C PRO A 275 12.56 -10.19 7.36
N ARG A 276 12.46 -10.28 6.02
CA ARG A 276 11.90 -9.22 5.17
C ARG A 276 10.38 -9.18 5.22
N ASN A 277 9.70 -10.24 5.67
CA ASN A 277 8.25 -10.29 5.77
C ASN A 277 7.77 -9.45 6.97
N GLY A 278 7.19 -8.28 6.69
CA GLY A 278 6.50 -7.47 7.69
C GLY A 278 5.03 -7.91 7.88
N LEU A 279 4.28 -7.20 8.73
CA LEU A 279 2.86 -7.47 9.02
C LEU A 279 1.90 -7.38 7.81
N GLY A 280 2.38 -7.04 6.61
CA GLY A 280 1.56 -6.93 5.40
C GLY A 280 0.60 -5.73 5.37
N LEU A 281 0.63 -4.86 6.40
CA LEU A 281 -0.27 -3.71 6.52
C LEU A 281 -0.04 -2.65 5.44
N GLY A 282 1.17 -2.53 4.90
CA GLY A 282 1.49 -1.53 3.88
C GLY A 282 0.60 -1.60 2.65
N MET A 283 0.32 -2.81 2.15
CA MET A 283 -0.58 -2.96 0.99
C MET A 283 -2.05 -2.71 1.33
N VAL A 284 -2.47 -2.88 2.59
CA VAL A 284 -3.79 -2.46 3.06
C VAL A 284 -3.93 -0.94 2.94
N LEU A 285 -2.90 -0.18 3.35
CA LEU A 285 -2.90 1.28 3.22
C LEU A 285 -2.93 1.73 1.76
N VAL A 286 -2.15 1.10 0.88
CA VAL A 286 -2.15 1.39 -0.57
C VAL A 286 -3.54 1.18 -1.18
N ARG A 287 -4.20 0.05 -0.85
CA ARG A 287 -5.56 -0.24 -1.32
C ARG A 287 -6.58 0.76 -0.82
N SER A 288 -6.51 1.09 0.47
CA SER A 288 -7.41 2.05 1.08
C SER A 288 -7.23 3.44 0.48
N ALA A 289 -5.99 3.88 0.26
CA ALA A 289 -5.71 5.12 -0.44
C ALA A 289 -6.29 5.11 -1.86
N ALA A 290 -6.06 4.04 -2.64
CA ALA A 290 -6.66 3.91 -3.97
C ALA A 290 -8.19 4.02 -3.93
N THR A 291 -8.85 3.31 -3.02
CA THR A 291 -10.31 3.33 -2.85
C THR A 291 -10.83 4.73 -2.52
N ILE A 292 -10.21 5.45 -1.57
CA ILE A 292 -10.58 6.82 -1.20
C ILE A 292 -10.49 7.77 -2.41
N HIS A 293 -9.52 7.54 -3.29
CA HIS A 293 -9.32 8.34 -4.50
C HIS A 293 -10.06 7.77 -5.74
N GLY A 294 -11.03 6.87 -5.56
CA GLY A 294 -11.86 6.32 -6.64
C GLY A 294 -11.09 5.43 -7.62
N GLY A 295 -9.96 4.86 -7.19
CA GLY A 295 -9.08 4.04 -7.99
C GLY A 295 -9.03 2.58 -7.58
N ALA A 296 -8.00 1.89 -8.08
CA ALA A 296 -7.73 0.47 -7.88
C ALA A 296 -6.23 0.23 -7.68
N VAL A 297 -5.84 -0.99 -7.36
CA VAL A 297 -4.43 -1.39 -7.28
C VAL A 297 -4.21 -2.62 -8.14
N LEU A 298 -3.24 -2.54 -9.04
CA LEU A 298 -2.81 -3.63 -9.91
C LEU A 298 -1.47 -4.16 -9.40
N ALA A 299 -1.31 -5.47 -9.44
CA ALA A 299 -0.05 -6.14 -9.18
C ALA A 299 0.24 -7.09 -10.34
N GLU A 300 1.35 -6.83 -11.00
CA GLU A 300 1.78 -7.55 -12.20
C GLU A 300 3.16 -8.16 -11.98
N GLN A 301 3.32 -9.39 -12.41
CA GLN A 301 4.65 -9.98 -12.55
C GLN A 301 5.14 -9.69 -13.96
N THR A 302 6.27 -9.01 -14.05
CA THR A 302 6.96 -8.74 -15.32
C THR A 302 8.04 -9.78 -15.58
N LYS A 303 8.65 -9.78 -16.75
CA LYS A 303 9.77 -10.69 -17.07
C LYS A 303 10.96 -10.53 -16.11
N ASP A 304 11.17 -9.31 -15.60
CA ASP A 304 12.34 -8.94 -14.84
C ASP A 304 12.04 -8.71 -13.35
N GLY A 305 10.79 -8.86 -12.92
CA GLY A 305 10.40 -8.62 -11.51
C GLY A 305 8.93 -8.30 -11.33
N ASN A 306 8.62 -7.42 -10.38
CA ASN A 306 7.24 -7.08 -10.03
C ASN A 306 6.95 -5.60 -10.32
N ARG A 307 5.68 -5.31 -10.65
CA ARG A 307 5.14 -3.96 -10.78
C ARG A 307 3.86 -3.84 -9.97
N PHE A 308 3.79 -2.80 -9.16
CA PHE A 308 2.56 -2.40 -8.48
C PHE A 308 2.12 -1.05 -9.02
N THR A 309 0.85 -0.95 -9.40
CA THR A 309 0.27 0.29 -9.91
C THR A 309 -0.94 0.65 -9.06
N MET A 310 -0.90 1.82 -8.45
CA MET A 310 -2.05 2.45 -7.79
C MET A 310 -2.67 3.43 -8.76
N THR A 311 -3.97 3.35 -8.95
CA THR A 311 -4.70 4.32 -9.78
C THR A 311 -5.51 5.27 -8.92
N LEU A 312 -5.72 6.49 -9.42
CA LEU A 312 -6.54 7.51 -8.78
C LEU A 312 -7.41 8.16 -9.86
N GLN A 313 -8.63 8.49 -9.49
CA GLN A 313 -9.49 9.25 -10.39
C GLN A 313 -9.04 10.71 -10.41
N LEU A 314 -8.84 11.26 -11.62
CA LEU A 314 -8.57 12.68 -11.77
C LEU A 314 -9.87 13.44 -11.48
N SER A 315 -9.92 14.13 -10.36
CA SER A 315 -11.06 14.93 -9.96
C SER A 315 -10.79 16.40 -10.34
N PRO A 316 -11.70 17.07 -11.08
CA PRO A 316 -11.53 18.46 -11.41
C PRO A 316 -11.50 19.30 -10.12
N THR A 317 -10.50 20.15 -10.02
CA THR A 317 -10.43 21.15 -8.95
C THR A 317 -11.41 22.26 -9.29
N ALA A 318 -12.30 22.61 -8.35
CA ALA A 318 -13.02 23.88 -8.46
C ALA A 318 -11.98 25.00 -8.30
N THR A 319 -11.82 25.82 -9.34
CA THR A 319 -10.77 26.84 -9.49
C THR A 319 -10.84 27.98 -8.45
N ASP A 320 -11.85 28.00 -7.56
CA ASP A 320 -12.14 29.11 -6.68
C ASP A 320 -12.06 28.79 -5.16
N GLN A 321 -11.57 27.65 -4.76
CA GLN A 321 -11.39 27.38 -3.32
C GLN A 321 -9.91 27.49 -2.93
N LEU A 322 -9.50 28.72 -2.60
CA LEU A 322 -8.34 28.98 -1.76
C LEU A 322 -8.62 28.40 -0.36
N HIS A 323 -8.24 27.17 -0.12
CA HIS A 323 -8.27 26.62 1.22
C HIS A 323 -7.06 27.14 1.99
N SER A 324 -7.32 27.85 3.08
CA SER A 324 -6.32 28.08 4.11
C SER A 324 -5.76 26.73 4.56
N PRO A 325 -4.45 26.60 4.79
CA PRO A 325 -3.88 25.35 5.28
C PRO A 325 -4.55 25.03 6.62
N ILE A 326 -5.37 23.97 6.63
CA ILE A 326 -5.86 23.40 7.87
C ILE A 326 -4.64 22.73 8.48
N LEU A 327 -4.21 23.17 9.65
CA LEU A 327 -3.19 22.52 10.46
C LEU A 327 -3.61 21.05 10.65
N GLY A 328 -3.14 20.19 9.77
CA GLY A 328 -3.33 18.75 9.88
C GLY A 328 -2.50 18.22 11.04
N PHE A 329 -3.01 17.25 11.77
CA PHE A 329 -2.19 16.45 12.67
C PHE A 329 -1.08 15.80 11.86
N ASP A 330 0.16 16.23 12.09
CA ASP A 330 1.34 15.55 11.54
C ASP A 330 1.46 14.16 12.19
N TYR A 331 1.31 13.11 11.38
CA TYR A 331 1.36 11.73 11.87
C TYR A 331 2.77 11.32 12.34
N ALA A 332 3.81 12.03 11.89
CA ALA A 332 5.21 11.80 12.25
C ALA A 332 5.68 12.71 13.40
N SER A 333 4.83 13.64 13.89
CA SER A 333 5.18 14.55 14.99
C SER A 333 6.47 15.34 14.72
N GLU A 334 6.48 16.14 13.62
CA GLU A 334 7.62 16.95 13.15
C GLU A 334 8.83 16.15 12.61
N ARG A 335 8.73 14.82 12.58
CA ARG A 335 9.81 13.97 12.04
C ARG A 335 9.72 13.86 10.52
N ASP A 336 10.85 13.53 9.90
CA ASP A 336 10.88 13.27 8.46
C ASP A 336 10.07 12.02 8.11
N HIS A 337 9.01 12.22 7.32
CA HIS A 337 8.09 11.16 6.92
C HIS A 337 8.77 10.08 6.08
N CYS A 338 9.73 10.47 5.23
CA CYS A 338 10.46 9.53 4.40
C CYS A 338 11.33 8.60 5.24
N LEU A 339 12.04 9.13 6.25
CA LEU A 339 12.79 8.31 7.22
C LEU A 339 11.88 7.35 7.97
N LEU A 340 10.70 7.82 8.39
CA LEU A 340 9.72 6.99 9.09
C LEU A 340 9.22 5.85 8.22
N GLU A 341 8.72 6.15 7.04
CA GLU A 341 8.06 5.18 6.18
C GLU A 341 9.04 4.22 5.47
N LEU A 342 10.30 4.62 5.29
CA LEU A 342 11.34 3.78 4.72
C LEU A 342 12.26 3.12 5.77
N ALA A 343 11.92 3.18 7.06
CA ALA A 343 12.76 2.65 8.14
C ALA A 343 13.12 1.16 8.02
N ASP A 344 12.32 0.38 7.30
CA ASP A 344 12.62 -1.04 7.05
C ASP A 344 13.77 -1.26 6.06
N VAL A 345 14.00 -0.31 5.15
CA VAL A 345 14.95 -0.46 4.04
C VAL A 345 16.16 0.44 4.15
N LEU A 346 16.03 1.60 4.81
CA LEU A 346 17.12 2.55 4.98
C LEU A 346 18.23 2.02 5.89
N PRO A 347 19.50 2.33 5.60
CA PRO A 347 20.62 1.92 6.45
C PRO A 347 20.62 2.66 7.80
N PRO A 348 21.11 2.02 8.90
CA PRO A 348 21.09 2.62 10.23
C PRO A 348 21.79 3.99 10.33
N GLN A 349 22.80 4.24 9.51
CA GLN A 349 23.59 5.48 9.54
C GLN A 349 22.74 6.73 9.32
N LEU A 350 21.64 6.61 8.57
CA LEU A 350 20.70 7.72 8.33
C LEU A 350 19.88 8.12 9.58
N TYR A 351 19.90 7.29 10.62
CA TYR A 351 19.24 7.54 11.90
C TYR A 351 20.21 8.04 12.98
N SER A 352 21.39 8.52 12.57
CA SER A 352 22.33 9.21 13.47
C SER A 352 21.79 10.60 13.84
N THR A 353 22.18 11.10 14.99
CA THR A 353 21.77 12.41 15.52
C THR A 353 22.11 13.59 14.61
N GLU A 354 23.15 13.48 13.79
CA GLU A 354 23.61 14.54 12.89
C GLU A 354 22.69 14.72 11.66
N GLN A 355 21.83 13.74 11.37
CA GLN A 355 20.94 13.76 10.19
C GLN A 355 19.46 13.90 10.53
N ILE A 356 19.11 13.79 11.82
CA ILE A 356 17.71 13.91 12.28
C ILE A 356 17.38 15.38 12.66
N PHE A 357 18.38 16.24 12.83
CA PHE A 357 18.25 17.67 13.19
C PHE A 357 18.81 18.56 12.06
#